data_3971c3cb30ed56c0bf0ed9b26f684b04
#
_entry.id   3971c3cb30ed56c0bf0ed9b26f684b04
#
_cell.length_a   1.000
_cell.length_b   1.000
_cell.length_c   1.000
_cell.angle_alpha   90.00
_cell.angle_beta   90.00
_cell.angle_gamma   90.00
#
_symmetry.space_group_name_H-M   'P 1'
#
loop_
_entity.id
_entity.type
_entity.pdbx_description
1 polymer ?
#
loop_
_entity_poly.entity_id
_entity_poly.type
_entity_poly.pdbx_seq_one_letter_code
_entity_poly.pdbx_strand_id
1 'polypeptide(L)' 'MECTKCGNQMDFIEIKGVDVCSKTGEIWIHEKWECLECGNLGDKEIFGKTTKVVKTS' A
#
# COMPACT_ATOMS: atom_id res chain seq x y z
N MET A 1 9.35 -0.67 4.21
CA MET A 1 9.35 -2.04 3.68
C MET A 1 10.76 -2.51 3.48
N GLU A 2 11.03 -3.74 3.81
CA GLU A 2 12.38 -4.28 3.75
C GLU A 2 12.57 -5.19 2.54
N CYS A 3 13.69 -5.03 1.85
CA CYS A 3 13.99 -5.86 0.69
C CYS A 3 14.38 -7.26 1.13
N THR A 4 13.68 -8.27 0.60
CA THR A 4 13.95 -9.66 0.97
C THR A 4 15.24 -10.20 0.35
N LYS A 5 15.78 -9.53 -0.65
CA LYS A 5 16.97 -9.98 -1.31
C LYS A 5 18.26 -9.47 -0.67
N CYS A 6 18.30 -8.20 -0.35
CA CYS A 6 19.50 -7.59 0.20
C CYS A 6 19.35 -7.07 1.61
N GLY A 7 18.13 -7.07 2.15
CA GLY A 7 17.88 -6.65 3.51
C GLY A 7 17.85 -5.17 3.75
N ASN A 8 18.02 -4.37 2.70
CA ASN A 8 18.00 -2.94 2.83
C ASN A 8 16.57 -2.42 2.81
N GLN A 9 16.39 -1.20 3.25
CA GLN A 9 15.07 -0.56 3.21
C GLN A 9 14.69 -0.27 1.77
N MET A 10 13.42 -0.50 1.47
CA MET A 10 12.89 -0.16 0.17
C MET A 10 12.23 1.21 0.26
N ASP A 11 12.21 1.91 -0.87
CA ASP A 11 11.59 3.23 -0.93
C ASP A 11 10.20 3.14 -1.56
N PHE A 12 9.30 3.94 -1.04
CA PHE A 12 7.97 4.06 -1.59
C PHE A 12 8.05 4.80 -2.92
N ILE A 13 7.44 4.23 -3.96
CA ILE A 13 7.44 4.84 -5.28
C ILE A 13 6.10 5.53 -5.56
N GLU A 14 5.03 4.74 -5.55
CA GLU A 14 3.72 5.29 -5.89
C GLU A 14 2.63 4.32 -5.45
N ILE A 15 1.42 4.83 -5.44
CA ILE A 15 0.25 3.98 -5.20
C ILE A 15 -0.19 3.45 -6.55
N LYS A 16 -0.19 2.12 -6.68
CA LYS A 16 -0.57 1.47 -7.93
C LYS A 16 -2.07 1.50 -8.16
N GLY A 17 -2.82 1.43 -7.08
CA GLY A 17 -4.26 1.45 -7.19
C GLY A 17 -4.92 1.34 -5.84
N VAL A 18 -6.21 1.60 -5.83
CA VAL A 18 -7.02 1.52 -4.62
C VAL A 18 -8.30 0.77 -4.95
N ASP A 19 -8.57 -0.27 -4.17
CA ASP A 19 -9.82 -1.02 -4.31
C ASP A 19 -10.71 -0.66 -3.13
N VAL A 20 -11.95 -0.34 -3.44
CA VAL A 20 -12.93 0.03 -2.41
C VAL A 20 -14.15 -0.84 -2.56
N CYS A 21 -14.56 -1.45 -1.45
CA CYS A 21 -15.79 -2.21 -1.42
C CYS A 21 -16.86 -1.35 -0.73
N SER A 22 -17.80 -0.84 -1.50
CA SER A 22 -18.79 0.08 -0.96
C SER A 22 -19.78 -0.61 -0.02
N LYS A 23 -19.89 -1.91 -0.12
CA LYS A 23 -20.82 -2.65 0.74
C LYS A 23 -20.30 -2.78 2.16
N THR A 24 -18.99 -3.01 2.30
CA THR A 24 -18.41 -3.24 3.60
C THR A 24 -17.58 -2.07 4.10
N GLY A 25 -17.24 -1.13 3.22
CA GLY A 25 -16.39 -0.01 3.56
C GLY A 25 -14.92 -0.38 3.60
N GLU A 26 -14.57 -1.55 3.09
CA GLU A 26 -13.19 -1.99 3.10
C GLU A 26 -12.41 -1.31 1.99
N ILE A 27 -11.20 -0.93 2.31
CA ILE A 27 -10.32 -0.25 1.36
C ILE A 27 -8.99 -0.98 1.32
N TRP A 28 -8.53 -1.27 0.11
CA TRP A 28 -7.24 -1.91 -0.11
C TRP A 28 -6.39 -0.99 -0.94
N ILE A 29 -5.25 -0.59 -0.39
CA ILE A 29 -4.32 0.31 -1.07
C ILE A 29 -3.11 -0.49 -1.49
N HIS A 30 -2.82 -0.48 -2.79
CA HIS A 30 -1.70 -1.22 -3.35
C HIS A 30 -0.56 -0.25 -3.64
N GLU A 31 0.57 -0.47 -2.98
CA GLU A 31 1.73 0.40 -3.09
C GLU A 31 2.86 -0.30 -3.83
N LYS A 32 3.61 0.50 -4.58
CA LYS A 32 4.79 0.01 -5.28
C LYS A 32 6.02 0.51 -4.55
N TRP A 33 6.92 -0.40 -4.26
CA TRP A 33 8.16 -0.10 -3.55
C TRP A 33 9.33 -0.61 -4.35
N GLU A 34 10.47 0.07 -4.20
CA GLU A 34 11.68 -0.32 -4.92
C GLU A 34 12.88 -0.25 -4.00
N CYS A 35 13.76 -1.24 -4.11
CA CYS A 35 15.01 -1.24 -3.40
C CYS A 35 16.05 -0.56 -4.29
N LEU A 36 16.56 0.57 -3.86
CA LEU A 36 17.54 1.31 -4.65
C LEU A 36 18.89 0.63 -4.70
N GLU A 37 19.16 -0.30 -3.78
CA GLU A 37 20.42 -0.98 -3.73
C GLU A 37 20.53 -2.10 -4.77
N CYS A 38 19.48 -2.88 -4.90
CA CYS A 38 19.52 -4.02 -5.81
C CYS A 38 18.48 -3.94 -6.93
N GLY A 39 17.65 -2.91 -6.92
CA GLY A 39 16.64 -2.73 -7.96
C GLY A 39 15.45 -3.65 -7.87
N ASN A 40 15.32 -4.36 -6.75
CA ASN A 40 14.21 -5.26 -6.57
C ASN A 40 12.91 -4.47 -6.37
N LEU A 41 11.85 -4.92 -7.02
CA LEU A 41 10.54 -4.29 -6.89
C LEU A 41 9.67 -5.12 -5.96
N GLY A 42 8.88 -4.41 -5.14
CA GLY A 42 7.97 -5.07 -4.22
C GLY A 42 6.64 -4.36 -4.19
N ASP A 43 5.64 -5.09 -3.76
CA ASP A 43 4.29 -4.57 -3.60
C ASP A 43 3.92 -4.67 -2.13
N LYS A 44 3.22 -3.66 -1.66
CA LYS A 44 2.69 -3.67 -0.32
C LYS A 44 1.21 -3.36 -0.39
N GLU A 45 0.43 -4.11 0.36
CA GLU A 45 -1.00 -3.93 0.39
C GLU A 45 -1.40 -3.48 1.78
N ILE A 46 -2.10 -2.36 1.86
CA ILE A 46 -2.55 -1.82 3.13
C ILE A 46 -4.06 -1.94 3.18
N PHE A 47 -4.55 -2.56 4.25
CA PHE A 47 -5.96 -2.71 4.46
C PHE A 47 -6.47 -1.64 5.42
N GLY A 48 -7.54 -0.98 5.03
CA GLY A 48 -8.22 -0.04 5.88
C GLY A 48 -9.71 -0.29 5.83
N LYS A 49 -10.41 0.30 6.75
CA LYS A 49 -11.87 0.21 6.76
C LYS A 49 -12.43 1.55 7.17
N THR A 50 -13.33 2.07 6.32
CA THR A 50 -13.94 3.35 6.64
C THR A 50 -14.95 3.15 7.76
N THR A 51 -14.89 4.06 8.73
CA THR A 51 -15.93 4.13 9.74
C THR A 51 -16.75 5.35 9.36
N LYS A 52 -17.87 5.26 9.37
CA LYS A 52 -18.72 6.31 9.04
C LYS A 52 -18.35 7.64 9.16
N VAL A 53 -18.20 8.29 8.92
CA VAL A 53 -17.71 9.22 8.92
C VAL A 53 -18.09 10.35 8.65
N VAL A 54 -18.11 10.27 8.74
CA VAL A 54 -18.25 11.01 8.57
C VAL A 54 -18.82 11.86 8.13
N LYS A 55 -19.14 12.03 8.25
CA LYS A 55 -19.61 12.62 7.91
C LYS A 55 -19.81 13.54 7.84
N THR A 56 -19.83 13.83 7.85
CA THR A 56 -20.01 14.52 7.69
C THR A 56 -20.35 14.99 7.40
N SER A 57 -20.65 15.24 7.51
CA SER A 57 -20.79 15.62 7.08
C SER A 57 -20.99 16.04 6.88
#